data_bd9b4478fbc4ba2474ae8d9ec2dbe6dc
#
_entry.id   bd9b4478fbc4ba2474ae8d9ec2dbe6dc
#
_cell.length_a   1.000
_cell.length_b   1.000
_cell.length_c   1.000
_cell.angle_alpha   90.00
_cell.angle_beta   90.00
_cell.angle_gamma   90.00
#
_symmetry.space_group_name_H-M   'P 1'
#
loop_
_entity.id
_entity.type
_entity.pdbx_description
1 polymer ?
#
loop_
_entity_poly.entity_id
_entity_poly.type
_entity_poly.pdbx_seq_one_letter_code
_entity_poly.pdbx_strand_id
1 'polypeptide(L)'
;ISGSVANDFSLRTEGIKLKQTALRLRNPRNKPDVWEEKALNILENNGTIGGFGELIKVKGKSVYRYMKPLYMEMECLQCHTYPEAMPPMTREYIRKNYPADKSMGYKTGELRGGISVMIMPTKDDENIYERFADISATMLLSIRNLLAKNQELINRDPETGNYYFKGAVPAAVGRSIANDFGLMTGIKLKQTALRVRNPLNKPDEWEEQALKKFDKNKTKKGFGELTRVKGKSVYRYMKPLYMEMQCLMCHSHSEAMPSEAREFIEKNYSTDES
;
A
#
# COMPACT_ATOMS: atom_id res chain seq x y z
N ILE A 1 -1.29 10.48 3.71
CA ILE A 1 -1.64 9.19 3.06
C ILE A 1 -0.63 8.11 3.44
N SER A 2 0.67 8.29 3.16
CA SER A 2 1.70 7.26 3.44
C SER A 2 1.77 6.82 4.92
N GLY A 3 1.66 7.74 5.88
CA GLY A 3 1.62 7.42 7.30
C GLY A 3 0.40 6.58 7.71
N SER A 4 -0.73 6.77 7.02
CA SER A 4 -1.95 5.98 7.28
C SER A 4 -1.82 4.54 6.76
N VAL A 5 -1.17 4.34 5.61
CA VAL A 5 -0.86 3.00 5.08
C VAL A 5 0.10 2.26 6.02
N ALA A 6 1.18 2.91 6.45
CA ALA A 6 2.16 2.30 7.34
C ALA A 6 1.55 1.91 8.69
N ASN A 7 0.64 2.72 9.23
CA ASN A 7 -0.06 2.40 10.47
C ASN A 7 -1.03 1.24 10.28
N ASP A 8 -1.87 1.24 9.22
CA ASP A 8 -2.81 0.15 8.96
C ASP A 8 -2.07 -1.17 8.72
N PHE A 9 -0.98 -1.14 7.97
CA PHE A 9 -0.11 -2.28 7.76
C PHE A 9 0.46 -2.83 9.08
N SER A 10 1.03 -1.95 9.91
CA SER A 10 1.63 -2.36 11.20
C SER A 10 0.61 -2.92 12.19
N LEU A 11 -0.64 -2.51 12.11
CA LEU A 11 -1.74 -3.07 12.91
C LEU A 11 -2.17 -4.46 12.45
N ARG A 12 -2.00 -4.76 11.17
CA ARG A 12 -2.42 -6.03 10.54
C ARG A 12 -1.31 -7.09 10.49
N THR A 13 -0.06 -6.69 10.73
CA THR A 13 1.11 -7.56 10.58
C THR A 13 1.85 -7.67 11.91
N GLU A 14 1.83 -8.86 12.50
CA GLU A 14 2.54 -9.10 13.77
C GLU A 14 4.06 -8.98 13.56
N GLY A 15 4.71 -8.28 14.47
CA GLY A 15 6.17 -8.17 14.50
C GLY A 15 6.79 -7.29 13.41
N ILE A 16 6.01 -6.60 12.57
CA ILE A 16 6.53 -5.70 11.55
C ILE A 16 6.02 -4.29 11.76
N LYS A 17 6.94 -3.33 11.73
CA LYS A 17 6.60 -1.91 11.77
C LYS A 17 7.15 -1.21 10.54
N LEU A 18 6.33 -0.39 9.92
CA LEU A 18 6.70 0.49 8.83
C LEU A 18 6.61 1.94 9.25
N LYS A 19 7.56 2.75 8.80
CA LYS A 19 7.54 4.19 8.99
C LYS A 19 8.21 4.88 7.80
N GLN A 20 7.60 5.93 7.30
CA GLN A 20 8.27 6.86 6.41
C GLN A 20 9.00 7.90 7.25
N THR A 21 10.27 8.14 6.95
CA THR A 21 11.12 9.09 7.68
C THR A 21 12.03 9.87 6.74
N ALA A 22 12.57 10.98 7.21
CA ALA A 22 13.49 11.83 6.44
C ALA A 22 14.30 12.74 7.36
N LEU A 23 15.43 13.26 6.87
CA LEU A 23 16.21 14.28 7.59
C LEU A 23 15.53 15.66 7.49
N ARG A 24 14.98 15.99 6.32
CA ARG A 24 14.22 17.24 6.09
C ARG A 24 12.72 16.94 6.19
N LEU A 25 12.11 17.36 7.30
CA LEU A 25 10.75 16.99 7.66
C LEU A 25 9.71 17.98 7.14
N ARG A 26 8.62 17.46 6.55
CA ARG A 26 7.34 18.18 6.40
C ARG A 26 6.46 17.94 7.61
N ASN A 27 6.26 16.68 7.98
CA ASN A 27 5.46 16.31 9.13
C ASN A 27 6.39 15.90 10.29
N PRO A 28 6.34 16.58 11.45
CA PRO A 28 7.16 16.23 12.62
C PRO A 28 7.00 14.80 13.12
N ARG A 29 5.85 14.15 12.87
CA ARG A 29 5.60 12.74 13.22
C ARG A 29 6.53 11.77 12.49
N ASN A 30 7.13 12.20 11.38
CA ASN A 30 8.07 11.41 10.59
C ASN A 30 9.53 11.59 11.05
N LYS A 31 9.77 12.22 12.21
CA LYS A 31 11.12 12.43 12.75
C LYS A 31 11.83 11.06 12.88
N PRO A 32 13.08 10.94 12.35
CA PRO A 32 13.86 9.72 12.48
C PRO A 32 14.22 9.44 13.94
N ASP A 33 14.30 8.18 14.30
CA ASP A 33 15.01 7.74 15.50
C ASP A 33 16.54 7.69 15.22
N VAL A 34 17.33 7.39 16.24
CA VAL A 34 18.80 7.36 16.13
C VAL A 34 19.30 6.42 15.04
N TRP A 35 18.69 5.24 14.92
CA TRP A 35 19.05 4.28 13.89
C TRP A 35 18.63 4.77 12.49
N GLU A 36 17.44 5.32 12.37
CA GLU A 36 16.91 5.86 11.11
C GLU A 36 17.75 7.03 10.60
N GLU A 37 18.19 7.92 11.50
CA GLU A 37 19.07 9.03 11.17
C GLU A 37 20.43 8.54 10.67
N LYS A 38 21.03 7.56 11.35
CA LYS A 38 22.27 6.88 10.90
C LYS A 38 22.10 6.29 9.51
N ALA A 39 21.00 5.54 9.30
CA ALA A 39 20.73 4.88 8.02
C ALA A 39 20.53 5.89 6.87
N LEU A 40 19.79 6.98 7.11
CA LEU A 40 19.59 8.04 6.12
C LEU A 40 20.89 8.73 5.75
N ASN A 41 21.76 9.04 6.72
CA ASN A 41 23.06 9.63 6.45
C ASN A 41 23.98 8.70 5.65
N ILE A 42 23.95 7.38 5.92
CA ILE A 42 24.70 6.40 5.12
C ILE A 42 24.20 6.39 3.67
N LEU A 43 22.87 6.38 3.46
CA LEU A 43 22.27 6.35 2.13
C LEU A 43 22.53 7.63 1.35
N GLU A 44 22.51 8.79 2.02
CA GLU A 44 22.79 10.10 1.41
C GLU A 44 24.26 10.19 0.93
N ASN A 45 25.20 9.73 1.76
CA ASN A 45 26.61 9.82 1.45
C ASN A 45 27.09 8.79 0.43
N ASN A 46 26.49 7.60 0.40
CA ASN A 46 26.95 6.49 -0.43
C ASN A 46 26.21 6.33 -1.76
N GLY A 47 25.11 7.06 -1.97
CA GLY A 47 24.28 6.98 -3.20
C GLY A 47 23.73 5.56 -3.49
N THR A 48 23.54 4.73 -2.47
CA THR A 48 23.18 3.31 -2.64
C THR A 48 21.70 3.15 -2.97
N ILE A 49 21.39 2.60 -4.13
CA ILE A 49 20.02 2.29 -4.59
C ILE A 49 19.40 1.13 -3.79
N GLY A 50 20.24 0.24 -3.25
CA GLY A 50 19.81 -1.02 -2.64
C GLY A 50 19.13 -0.91 -1.28
N GLY A 51 19.45 0.11 -0.49
CA GLY A 51 19.01 0.25 0.89
C GLY A 51 20.08 -0.18 1.91
N PHE A 52 19.80 0.05 3.18
CA PHE A 52 20.69 -0.27 4.31
C PHE A 52 19.94 -1.08 5.37
N GLY A 53 20.53 -2.16 5.84
CA GLY A 53 19.91 -2.99 6.89
C GLY A 53 20.93 -3.66 7.78
N GLU A 54 20.56 -3.83 9.05
CA GLU A 54 21.36 -4.50 10.05
C GLU A 54 20.51 -5.16 11.14
N LEU A 55 21.07 -6.17 11.78
CA LEU A 55 20.49 -6.80 12.96
C LEU A 55 20.95 -6.04 14.21
N ILE A 56 20.00 -5.53 14.99
CA ILE A 56 20.28 -4.81 16.22
C ILE A 56 19.57 -5.44 17.42
N LYS A 57 19.97 -5.06 18.64
CA LYS A 57 19.25 -5.41 19.87
C LYS A 57 18.39 -4.25 20.34
N VAL A 58 17.08 -4.50 20.48
CA VAL A 58 16.12 -3.56 21.06
C VAL A 58 15.49 -4.19 22.28
N LYS A 59 15.72 -3.62 23.46
CA LYS A 59 15.25 -4.17 24.75
C LYS A 59 15.59 -5.66 24.92
N GLY A 60 16.83 -6.05 24.55
CA GLY A 60 17.33 -7.42 24.67
C GLY A 60 16.89 -8.41 23.57
N LYS A 61 15.96 -8.04 22.69
CA LYS A 61 15.51 -8.85 21.58
C LYS A 61 16.25 -8.50 20.30
N SER A 62 16.62 -9.49 19.49
CA SER A 62 17.17 -9.29 18.14
C SER A 62 16.07 -8.76 17.23
N VAL A 63 16.35 -7.67 16.53
CA VAL A 63 15.42 -7.02 15.60
C VAL A 63 16.19 -6.69 14.33
N TYR A 64 15.67 -7.08 13.17
CA TYR A 64 16.22 -6.65 11.89
C TYR A 64 15.60 -5.31 11.51
N ARG A 65 16.45 -4.33 11.23
CA ARG A 65 16.03 -3.02 10.71
C ARG A 65 16.54 -2.84 9.30
N TYR A 66 15.68 -2.28 8.45
CA TYR A 66 15.99 -2.00 7.06
C TYR A 66 15.45 -0.64 6.65
N MET A 67 16.24 0.11 5.88
CA MET A 67 15.86 1.39 5.30
C MET A 67 15.93 1.29 3.77
N LYS A 68 14.78 1.40 3.11
CA LYS A 68 14.71 1.58 1.65
C LYS A 68 14.76 3.06 1.34
N PRO A 69 15.74 3.55 0.54
CA PRO A 69 15.81 4.96 0.18
C PRO A 69 14.64 5.36 -0.72
N LEU A 70 14.21 6.60 -0.56
CA LEU A 70 13.27 7.29 -1.45
C LEU A 70 14.02 8.45 -2.09
N TYR A 71 14.24 8.37 -3.38
CA TYR A 71 14.83 9.46 -4.17
C TYR A 71 13.73 10.32 -4.80
N MET A 72 14.04 11.56 -5.06
CA MET A 72 13.14 12.52 -5.69
C MET A 72 13.00 12.19 -7.17
N GLU A 73 11.78 11.95 -7.59
CA GLU A 73 11.36 11.83 -9.00
C GLU A 73 10.68 13.13 -9.45
N MET A 74 10.43 13.28 -10.75
CA MET A 74 9.83 14.49 -11.30
C MET A 74 8.47 14.81 -10.66
N GLU A 75 7.65 13.78 -10.44
CA GLU A 75 6.32 13.88 -9.84
C GLU A 75 6.37 14.38 -8.40
N CYS A 76 7.45 14.07 -7.67
CA CYS A 76 7.64 14.52 -6.29
C CYS A 76 7.84 16.03 -6.20
N LEU A 77 8.41 16.64 -7.25
CA LEU A 77 8.72 18.07 -7.28
C LEU A 77 7.46 18.95 -7.30
N GLN A 78 6.29 18.42 -7.67
CA GLN A 78 5.04 19.16 -7.55
C GLN A 78 4.76 19.65 -6.11
N CYS A 79 5.34 18.95 -5.12
CA CYS A 79 5.16 19.27 -3.70
C CYS A 79 6.48 19.54 -2.95
N HIS A 80 7.63 19.23 -3.53
CA HIS A 80 8.92 19.25 -2.84
C HIS A 80 9.97 20.16 -3.48
N THR A 81 9.62 20.91 -4.52
CA THR A 81 10.45 21.95 -5.12
C THR A 81 10.43 23.25 -4.29
N TYR A 82 11.02 24.30 -4.81
CA TYR A 82 10.93 25.63 -4.21
C TYR A 82 9.49 26.15 -4.23
N PRO A 83 9.05 26.90 -3.19
CA PRO A 83 7.66 27.37 -3.10
C PRO A 83 7.18 28.14 -4.34
N GLU A 84 8.05 28.89 -4.97
CA GLU A 84 7.76 29.72 -6.16
C GLU A 84 7.43 28.87 -7.39
N ALA A 85 7.99 27.67 -7.46
CA ALA A 85 7.79 26.72 -8.56
C ALA A 85 6.64 25.72 -8.31
N MET A 86 6.02 25.76 -7.12
CA MET A 86 4.87 24.92 -6.80
C MET A 86 3.59 25.48 -7.37
N PRO A 87 2.62 24.61 -7.76
CA PRO A 87 1.25 25.05 -8.06
C PRO A 87 0.69 25.85 -6.87
N PRO A 88 0.00 26.98 -7.12
CA PRO A 88 -0.48 27.88 -6.06
C PRO A 88 -1.29 27.19 -4.96
N MET A 89 -2.22 26.34 -5.33
CA MET A 89 -3.06 25.55 -4.38
C MET A 89 -2.22 24.60 -3.53
N THR A 90 -1.25 23.92 -4.12
CA THR A 90 -0.33 23.02 -3.40
C THR A 90 0.50 23.80 -2.37
N ARG A 91 1.05 24.94 -2.77
CA ARG A 91 1.82 25.83 -1.90
C ARG A 91 1.00 26.34 -0.72
N GLU A 92 -0.22 26.79 -0.98
CA GLU A 92 -1.13 27.27 0.06
C GLU A 92 -1.50 26.16 1.05
N TYR A 93 -1.85 24.98 0.54
CA TYR A 93 -2.16 23.80 1.34
C TYR A 93 -0.98 23.44 2.26
N ILE A 94 0.24 23.39 1.71
CA ILE A 94 1.44 23.05 2.48
C ILE A 94 1.69 24.11 3.55
N ARG A 95 1.64 25.40 3.21
CA ARG A 95 1.81 26.50 4.16
C ARG A 95 0.83 26.44 5.31
N LYS A 96 -0.44 26.14 5.02
CA LYS A 96 -1.51 26.05 6.02
C LYS A 96 -1.36 24.87 6.95
N ASN A 97 -1.02 23.69 6.40
CA ASN A 97 -1.05 22.42 7.15
C ASN A 97 0.33 22.02 7.73
N TYR A 98 1.41 22.58 7.21
CA TYR A 98 2.78 22.26 7.60
C TYR A 98 3.63 23.54 7.73
N PRO A 99 3.33 24.42 8.69
CA PRO A 99 4.01 25.73 8.80
C PRO A 99 5.52 25.62 9.10
N ALA A 100 5.96 24.47 9.64
CA ALA A 100 7.37 24.17 9.91
C ALA A 100 8.02 23.25 8.85
N ASP A 101 7.48 23.23 7.61
CA ASP A 101 7.98 22.37 6.54
C ASP A 101 9.43 22.70 6.18
N LYS A 102 10.32 21.70 6.30
CA LYS A 102 11.71 21.74 5.87
C LYS A 102 11.97 20.91 4.61
N SER A 103 10.92 20.34 4.01
CA SER A 103 10.98 19.38 2.93
C SER A 103 10.69 20.01 1.56
N MET A 104 11.29 21.16 1.31
CA MET A 104 11.19 21.93 0.07
C MET A 104 12.56 22.15 -0.56
N GLY A 105 12.60 22.58 -1.85
CA GLY A 105 13.83 22.91 -2.55
C GLY A 105 14.67 21.69 -2.93
N TYR A 106 14.05 20.56 -3.15
CA TYR A 106 14.71 19.37 -3.66
C TYR A 106 14.87 19.42 -5.18
N LYS A 107 15.85 18.67 -5.68
CA LYS A 107 16.07 18.36 -7.10
C LYS A 107 15.85 16.87 -7.34
N THR A 108 15.57 16.51 -8.60
CA THR A 108 15.48 15.11 -9.02
C THR A 108 16.76 14.35 -8.67
N GLY A 109 16.65 13.14 -8.17
CA GLY A 109 17.76 12.28 -7.77
C GLY A 109 18.27 12.51 -6.35
N GLU A 110 17.87 13.58 -5.64
CA GLU A 110 18.26 13.79 -4.24
C GLU A 110 17.52 12.83 -3.30
N LEU A 111 18.16 12.40 -2.22
CA LEU A 111 17.54 11.57 -1.20
C LEU A 111 16.43 12.36 -0.47
N ARG A 112 15.18 11.97 -0.69
CA ARG A 112 14.01 12.55 -0.01
C ARG A 112 13.87 12.05 1.43
N GLY A 113 14.26 10.82 1.66
CA GLY A 113 14.09 10.10 2.91
C GLY A 113 14.10 8.59 2.69
N GLY A 114 13.40 7.85 3.54
CA GLY A 114 13.34 6.41 3.41
C GLY A 114 12.10 5.78 4.03
N ILE A 115 11.83 4.55 3.61
CA ILE A 115 10.89 3.66 4.28
C ILE A 115 11.67 2.80 5.27
N SER A 116 11.46 3.05 6.54
CA SER A 116 12.03 2.28 7.65
C SER A 116 11.16 1.06 7.92
N VAL A 117 11.77 -0.10 7.94
CA VAL A 117 11.15 -1.39 8.26
C VAL A 117 11.82 -1.94 9.51
N MET A 118 11.03 -2.34 10.50
CA MET A 118 11.49 -3.05 11.68
C MET A 118 10.81 -4.41 11.71
N ILE A 119 11.60 -5.49 11.73
CA ILE A 119 11.11 -6.87 11.78
C ILE A 119 11.55 -7.47 13.11
N MET A 120 10.57 -7.82 13.94
CA MET A 120 10.77 -8.56 15.17
C MET A 120 10.46 -10.02 14.92
N PRO A 121 11.30 -10.98 15.36
CA PRO A 121 10.98 -12.39 15.28
C PRO A 121 9.64 -12.69 15.98
N THR A 122 8.82 -13.48 15.33
CA THR A 122 7.57 -14.02 15.88
C THR A 122 7.70 -15.53 16.08
N LYS A 123 6.77 -16.16 16.82
CA LYS A 123 6.79 -17.61 17.05
C LYS A 123 6.51 -18.43 15.77
N ASP A 124 5.92 -17.80 14.76
CA ASP A 124 5.49 -18.44 13.50
C ASP A 124 6.50 -18.27 12.34
N ASP A 125 7.78 -17.97 12.64
CA ASP A 125 8.82 -17.72 11.61
C ASP A 125 9.37 -19.00 10.93
N GLU A 126 8.74 -20.16 11.12
CA GLU A 126 9.19 -21.44 10.53
C GLU A 126 9.01 -21.50 9.00
N ASN A 127 8.04 -20.71 8.44
CA ASN A 127 7.81 -20.66 7.00
C ASN A 127 8.03 -19.25 6.45
N ILE A 128 9.25 -18.97 6.00
CA ILE A 128 9.63 -17.67 5.42
C ILE A 128 8.81 -17.31 4.17
N TYR A 129 8.41 -18.31 3.38
CA TYR A 129 7.61 -18.07 2.16
C TYR A 129 6.20 -17.62 2.52
N GLU A 130 5.55 -18.27 3.50
CA GLU A 130 4.24 -17.88 3.99
C GLU A 130 4.27 -16.46 4.55
N ARG A 131 5.27 -16.16 5.39
CA ARG A 131 5.42 -14.82 5.98
C ARG A 131 5.61 -13.74 4.92
N PHE A 132 6.47 -14.00 3.94
CA PHE A 132 6.73 -13.03 2.87
C PHE A 132 5.48 -12.80 2.00
N ALA A 133 4.74 -13.86 1.70
CA ALA A 133 3.49 -13.80 0.97
C ALA A 133 2.40 -13.06 1.76
N ASP A 134 2.27 -13.32 3.07
CA ASP A 134 1.33 -12.61 3.94
C ASP A 134 1.63 -11.11 4.03
N ILE A 135 2.90 -10.74 4.18
CA ILE A 135 3.36 -9.35 4.18
C ILE A 135 2.95 -8.65 2.88
N SER A 136 3.23 -9.26 1.74
CA SER A 136 2.93 -8.70 0.42
C SER A 136 1.42 -8.51 0.21
N ALA A 137 0.63 -9.51 0.57
CA ALA A 137 -0.83 -9.46 0.51
C ALA A 137 -1.40 -8.39 1.47
N THR A 138 -0.87 -8.30 2.69
CA THR A 138 -1.30 -7.33 3.70
C THR A 138 -1.01 -5.90 3.26
N MET A 139 0.14 -5.64 2.62
CA MET A 139 0.47 -4.32 2.09
C MET A 139 -0.56 -3.89 1.03
N LEU A 140 -0.88 -4.76 0.08
CA LEU A 140 -1.88 -4.46 -0.94
C LEU A 140 -3.27 -4.20 -0.32
N LEU A 141 -3.67 -4.99 0.69
CA LEU A 141 -4.92 -4.80 1.40
C LEU A 141 -4.96 -3.46 2.17
N SER A 142 -3.85 -3.06 2.78
CA SER A 142 -3.76 -1.77 3.51
C SER A 142 -3.93 -0.58 2.58
N ILE A 143 -3.35 -0.63 1.38
CA ILE A 143 -3.53 0.41 0.36
C ILE A 143 -4.99 0.45 -0.12
N ARG A 144 -5.57 -0.71 -0.42
CA ARG A 144 -6.98 -0.80 -0.81
C ARG A 144 -7.93 -0.22 0.23
N ASN A 145 -7.72 -0.58 1.50
CA ASN A 145 -8.54 -0.08 2.60
C ASN A 145 -8.43 1.43 2.76
N LEU A 146 -7.23 1.98 2.61
CA LEU A 146 -7.04 3.42 2.63
C LEU A 146 -7.89 4.10 1.55
N LEU A 147 -7.82 3.60 0.32
CA LEU A 147 -8.60 4.14 -0.80
C LEU A 147 -10.10 4.00 -0.55
N ALA A 148 -10.56 2.84 -0.07
CA ALA A 148 -11.97 2.60 0.22
C ALA A 148 -12.53 3.55 1.29
N LYS A 149 -11.77 3.74 2.38
CA LYS A 149 -12.17 4.65 3.48
C LYS A 149 -12.15 6.13 3.12
N ASN A 150 -11.42 6.51 2.08
CA ASN A 150 -11.29 7.91 1.67
C ASN A 150 -12.00 8.24 0.34
N GLN A 151 -12.91 7.37 -0.13
CA GLN A 151 -13.63 7.59 -1.40
C GLN A 151 -14.37 8.93 -1.42
N GLU A 152 -15.00 9.32 -0.34
CA GLU A 152 -15.67 10.60 -0.27
C GLU A 152 -14.71 11.78 -0.41
N LEU A 153 -13.57 11.74 0.27
CA LEU A 153 -12.54 12.76 0.15
C LEU A 153 -11.92 12.81 -1.25
N ILE A 154 -11.68 11.63 -1.85
CA ILE A 154 -11.10 11.51 -3.19
C ILE A 154 -12.04 12.09 -4.25
N ASN A 155 -13.35 11.83 -4.13
CA ASN A 155 -14.36 12.18 -5.11
C ASN A 155 -15.02 13.55 -4.83
N ARG A 156 -14.71 14.20 -3.73
CA ARG A 156 -15.21 15.56 -3.44
C ARG A 156 -14.44 16.60 -4.27
N ASP A 157 -15.17 17.48 -4.91
CA ASP A 157 -14.62 18.64 -5.57
C ASP A 157 -14.14 19.65 -4.52
N PRO A 158 -12.89 20.11 -4.55
CA PRO A 158 -12.34 20.99 -3.52
C PRO A 158 -12.91 22.42 -3.57
N GLU A 159 -13.46 22.88 -4.70
CA GLU A 159 -13.99 24.24 -4.89
C GLU A 159 -15.48 24.28 -4.56
N THR A 160 -16.25 23.35 -5.10
CA THR A 160 -17.72 23.33 -4.94
C THR A 160 -18.18 22.50 -3.76
N GLY A 161 -17.33 21.60 -3.25
CA GLY A 161 -17.69 20.60 -2.23
C GLY A 161 -18.59 19.48 -2.72
N ASN A 162 -18.95 19.48 -4.01
CA ASN A 162 -19.81 18.46 -4.60
C ASN A 162 -19.09 17.13 -4.77
N TYR A 163 -19.85 16.05 -4.73
CA TYR A 163 -19.35 14.72 -5.03
C TYR A 163 -19.22 14.55 -6.56
N TYR A 164 -18.05 14.11 -7.02
CA TYR A 164 -17.78 13.75 -8.41
C TYR A 164 -16.94 12.48 -8.45
N PHE A 165 -17.48 11.40 -8.99
CA PHE A 165 -16.76 10.12 -9.02
C PHE A 165 -15.60 10.14 -10.02
N LYS A 166 -14.37 10.19 -9.52
CA LYS A 166 -13.11 10.29 -10.30
C LYS A 166 -12.57 8.94 -10.78
N GLY A 167 -13.28 7.85 -10.55
CA GLY A 167 -12.89 6.52 -11.02
C GLY A 167 -11.73 5.87 -10.23
N ALA A 168 -11.33 6.43 -9.09
CA ALA A 168 -10.28 5.85 -8.24
C ALA A 168 -10.80 4.63 -7.46
N VAL A 169 -11.19 3.58 -8.21
CA VAL A 169 -11.72 2.33 -7.65
C VAL A 169 -10.60 1.56 -6.95
N PRO A 170 -10.75 1.17 -5.67
CA PRO A 170 -9.71 0.46 -4.91
C PRO A 170 -9.20 -0.82 -5.59
N ALA A 171 -10.07 -1.54 -6.31
CA ALA A 171 -9.67 -2.74 -7.03
C ALA A 171 -8.82 -2.45 -8.27
N ALA A 172 -9.12 -1.37 -9.02
CA ALA A 172 -8.35 -0.97 -10.21
C ALA A 172 -6.96 -0.45 -9.81
N VAL A 173 -6.90 0.44 -8.82
CA VAL A 173 -5.63 0.94 -8.26
C VAL A 173 -4.81 -0.21 -7.67
N GLY A 174 -5.45 -1.12 -6.93
CA GLY A 174 -4.79 -2.30 -6.38
C GLY A 174 -4.20 -3.23 -7.44
N ARG A 175 -4.80 -3.32 -8.63
CA ARG A 175 -4.24 -4.08 -9.76
C ARG A 175 -3.00 -3.40 -10.33
N SER A 176 -3.04 -2.07 -10.52
CA SER A 176 -1.88 -1.32 -10.98
C SER A 176 -0.68 -1.53 -10.05
N ILE A 177 -0.90 -1.36 -8.74
CA ILE A 177 0.13 -1.60 -7.72
C ILE A 177 0.64 -3.04 -7.75
N ALA A 178 -0.25 -4.03 -7.92
CA ALA A 178 0.13 -5.44 -8.00
C ALA A 178 1.02 -5.74 -9.22
N ASN A 179 0.72 -5.11 -10.36
CA ASN A 179 1.53 -5.23 -11.57
C ASN A 179 2.92 -4.60 -11.38
N ASP A 180 3.00 -3.37 -10.88
CA ASP A 180 4.26 -2.67 -10.63
C ASP A 180 5.12 -3.44 -9.62
N PHE A 181 4.51 -3.92 -8.54
CA PHE A 181 5.18 -4.75 -7.55
C PHE A 181 5.71 -6.05 -8.17
N GLY A 182 4.94 -6.68 -9.05
CA GLY A 182 5.36 -7.87 -9.79
C GLY A 182 6.56 -7.64 -10.69
N LEU A 183 6.60 -6.50 -11.39
CA LEU A 183 7.74 -6.10 -12.22
C LEU A 183 9.00 -5.85 -11.40
N MET A 184 8.85 -5.23 -10.23
CA MET A 184 9.97 -4.88 -9.35
C MET A 184 10.55 -6.07 -8.57
N THR A 185 9.72 -7.07 -8.23
CA THR A 185 10.09 -8.13 -7.28
C THR A 185 10.02 -9.55 -7.82
N GLY A 186 9.37 -9.75 -8.96
CA GLY A 186 9.03 -11.08 -9.50
C GLY A 186 7.87 -11.77 -8.78
N ILE A 187 7.31 -11.17 -7.72
CA ILE A 187 6.18 -11.72 -6.95
C ILE A 187 4.87 -11.30 -7.61
N LYS A 188 4.07 -12.27 -8.00
CA LYS A 188 2.76 -12.00 -8.62
C LYS A 188 1.70 -11.84 -7.57
N LEU A 189 1.05 -10.69 -7.54
CA LEU A 189 -0.12 -10.41 -6.74
C LEU A 189 -1.36 -10.37 -7.64
N LYS A 190 -2.46 -10.97 -7.19
CA LYS A 190 -3.74 -10.97 -7.90
C LYS A 190 -4.88 -10.80 -6.90
N GLN A 191 -5.89 -10.05 -7.29
CA GLN A 191 -7.16 -9.99 -6.57
C GLN A 191 -8.16 -10.86 -7.31
N THR A 192 -8.85 -11.73 -6.58
CA THR A 192 -9.81 -12.68 -7.16
C THR A 192 -11.02 -12.85 -6.25
N ALA A 193 -12.13 -13.33 -6.78
CA ALA A 193 -13.37 -13.61 -6.05
C ALA A 193 -14.15 -14.74 -6.75
N LEU A 194 -15.08 -15.37 -6.04
CA LEU A 194 -15.99 -16.36 -6.63
C LEU A 194 -16.99 -15.68 -7.59
N ARG A 195 -17.46 -14.49 -7.25
CA ARG A 195 -18.26 -13.61 -8.11
C ARG A 195 -17.38 -12.44 -8.55
N VAL A 196 -17.22 -12.26 -9.84
CA VAL A 196 -16.28 -11.27 -10.37
C VAL A 196 -16.99 -10.22 -11.21
N ARG A 197 -16.69 -8.96 -10.91
CA ARG A 197 -17.08 -7.83 -11.75
C ARG A 197 -16.20 -7.75 -13.01
N ASN A 198 -14.90 -7.94 -12.83
CA ASN A 198 -13.96 -7.93 -13.93
C ASN A 198 -13.50 -9.34 -14.26
N PRO A 199 -13.75 -9.85 -15.50
CA PRO A 199 -13.35 -11.19 -15.91
C PRO A 199 -11.87 -11.53 -15.72
N LEU A 200 -10.98 -10.53 -15.78
CA LEU A 200 -9.55 -10.69 -15.52
C LEU A 200 -9.22 -11.10 -14.07
N ASN A 201 -10.18 -10.94 -13.15
CA ASN A 201 -10.05 -11.37 -11.77
C ASN A 201 -10.61 -12.78 -11.52
N LYS A 202 -11.06 -13.48 -12.57
CA LYS A 202 -11.58 -14.85 -12.43
C LYS A 202 -10.54 -15.75 -11.73
N PRO A 203 -10.94 -16.53 -10.71
CA PRO A 203 -10.03 -17.44 -10.03
C PRO A 203 -9.60 -18.58 -10.94
N ASP A 204 -8.37 -19.04 -10.80
CA ASP A 204 -7.99 -20.36 -11.26
C ASP A 204 -8.47 -21.45 -10.30
N GLU A 205 -8.26 -22.71 -10.63
CA GLU A 205 -8.75 -23.85 -9.86
C GLU A 205 -8.25 -23.83 -8.39
N TRP A 206 -6.98 -23.54 -8.17
CA TRP A 206 -6.41 -23.44 -6.82
C TRP A 206 -7.01 -22.25 -6.04
N GLU A 207 -7.14 -21.10 -6.69
CA GLU A 207 -7.73 -19.90 -6.10
C GLU A 207 -9.20 -20.11 -5.72
N GLU A 208 -9.96 -20.79 -6.58
CA GLU A 208 -11.36 -21.12 -6.32
C GLU A 208 -11.51 -22.05 -5.10
N GLN A 209 -10.67 -23.08 -5.00
CA GLN A 209 -10.67 -23.99 -3.84
C GLN A 209 -10.32 -23.24 -2.54
N ALA A 210 -9.32 -22.35 -2.57
CA ALA A 210 -8.96 -21.52 -1.41
C ALA A 210 -10.11 -20.58 -1.00
N LEU A 211 -10.76 -19.91 -1.96
CA LEU A 211 -11.92 -19.05 -1.70
C LEU A 211 -13.08 -19.82 -1.07
N LYS A 212 -13.40 -21.00 -1.58
CA LYS A 212 -14.44 -21.88 -1.01
C LYS A 212 -14.12 -22.30 0.43
N LYS A 213 -12.83 -22.59 0.74
CA LYS A 213 -12.39 -22.89 2.12
C LYS A 213 -12.60 -21.68 3.05
N PHE A 214 -12.26 -20.47 2.59
CA PHE A 214 -12.46 -19.26 3.38
C PHE A 214 -13.94 -18.96 3.62
N ASP A 215 -14.76 -19.11 2.60
CA ASP A 215 -16.20 -18.88 2.72
C ASP A 215 -16.86 -19.87 3.71
N LYS A 216 -16.46 -21.12 3.68
CA LYS A 216 -16.95 -22.15 4.61
C LYS A 216 -16.48 -21.90 6.04
N ASN A 217 -15.20 -21.59 6.24
CA ASN A 217 -14.57 -21.56 7.58
C ASN A 217 -14.57 -20.17 8.22
N LYS A 218 -14.86 -19.11 7.45
CA LYS A 218 -14.86 -17.70 7.88
C LYS A 218 -13.55 -17.29 8.60
N THR A 219 -12.43 -17.91 8.24
CA THR A 219 -11.13 -17.63 8.85
C THR A 219 -10.55 -16.31 8.32
N LYS A 220 -9.85 -15.59 9.20
CA LYS A 220 -9.06 -14.39 8.82
C LYS A 220 -7.60 -14.74 8.50
N LYS A 221 -7.16 -15.93 8.86
CA LYS A 221 -5.81 -16.42 8.55
C LYS A 221 -5.73 -16.80 7.08
N GLY A 222 -4.64 -16.44 6.42
CA GLY A 222 -4.37 -16.85 5.05
C GLY A 222 -4.08 -18.35 4.93
N PHE A 223 -4.05 -18.82 3.71
CA PHE A 223 -3.73 -20.20 3.36
C PHE A 223 -2.67 -20.20 2.26
N GLY A 224 -1.64 -21.00 2.41
CA GLY A 224 -0.58 -21.16 1.43
C GLY A 224 0.00 -22.57 1.37
N GLU A 225 0.51 -22.93 0.22
CA GLU A 225 1.16 -24.21 -0.01
C GLU A 225 2.13 -24.15 -1.21
N LEU A 226 3.07 -25.09 -1.25
CA LEU A 226 3.97 -25.26 -2.36
C LEU A 226 3.26 -26.10 -3.46
N THR A 227 3.16 -25.54 -4.67
CA THR A 227 2.51 -26.16 -5.81
C THR A 227 3.44 -26.22 -7.02
N ARG A 228 3.03 -26.90 -8.08
CA ARG A 228 3.73 -26.87 -9.38
C ARG A 228 2.91 -26.10 -10.41
N VAL A 229 3.49 -25.05 -10.96
CA VAL A 229 2.90 -24.25 -12.04
C VAL A 229 3.83 -24.31 -13.25
N LYS A 230 3.34 -24.86 -14.38
CA LYS A 230 4.14 -25.03 -15.60
C LYS A 230 5.51 -25.68 -15.34
N GLY A 231 5.54 -26.74 -14.49
CA GLY A 231 6.73 -27.49 -14.14
C GLY A 231 7.67 -26.85 -13.10
N LYS A 232 7.42 -25.61 -12.68
CA LYS A 232 8.21 -24.93 -11.66
C LYS A 232 7.53 -25.01 -10.29
N SER A 233 8.31 -25.20 -9.23
CA SER A 233 7.79 -25.10 -7.86
C SER A 233 7.50 -23.65 -7.52
N VAL A 234 6.28 -23.37 -7.08
CA VAL A 234 5.80 -22.03 -6.72
C VAL A 234 5.08 -22.12 -5.38
N TYR A 235 5.44 -21.28 -4.43
CA TYR A 235 4.66 -21.10 -3.23
C TYR A 235 3.46 -20.19 -3.55
N ARG A 236 2.25 -20.72 -3.41
CA ARG A 236 1.00 -19.96 -3.58
C ARG A 236 0.42 -19.65 -2.23
N TYR A 237 -0.07 -18.43 -2.08
CA TYR A 237 -0.68 -17.96 -0.85
C TYR A 237 -1.90 -17.09 -1.15
N MET A 238 -2.96 -17.25 -0.39
CA MET A 238 -4.14 -16.41 -0.47
C MET A 238 -4.51 -15.87 0.92
N LYS A 239 -4.76 -14.57 1.00
CA LYS A 239 -5.29 -13.90 2.18
C LYS A 239 -6.75 -13.51 1.93
N PRO A 240 -7.70 -13.87 2.82
CA PRO A 240 -9.09 -13.54 2.62
C PRO A 240 -9.33 -12.03 2.78
N LEU A 241 -10.22 -11.52 1.94
CA LEU A 241 -10.76 -10.17 2.02
C LEU A 241 -12.28 -10.28 2.17
N TYR A 242 -12.79 -9.88 3.33
CA TYR A 242 -14.22 -9.85 3.60
C TYR A 242 -14.80 -8.47 3.29
N MET A 243 -16.09 -8.45 2.98
CA MET A 243 -16.83 -7.21 2.75
C MET A 243 -16.92 -6.42 4.06
N GLU A 244 -16.57 -5.14 4.00
CA GLU A 244 -16.71 -4.17 5.07
C GLU A 244 -17.69 -3.07 4.62
N MET A 245 -18.16 -2.23 5.54
CA MET A 245 -19.16 -1.19 5.23
C MET A 245 -18.78 -0.30 4.04
N GLN A 246 -17.51 0.11 3.95
CA GLN A 246 -17.02 0.92 2.84
C GLN A 246 -17.04 0.22 1.48
N CYS A 247 -17.10 -1.11 1.45
CA CYS A 247 -17.20 -1.87 0.20
C CYS A 247 -18.59 -1.75 -0.42
N LEU A 248 -19.62 -1.55 0.42
CA LEU A 248 -21.01 -1.51 0.00
C LEU A 248 -21.34 -0.30 -0.88
N MET A 249 -20.52 0.75 -0.87
CA MET A 249 -20.66 1.87 -1.81
C MET A 249 -20.65 1.43 -3.28
N CYS A 250 -19.96 0.31 -3.59
CA CYS A 250 -19.86 -0.22 -4.95
C CYS A 250 -20.33 -1.68 -5.08
N HIS A 251 -20.58 -2.37 -3.96
CA HIS A 251 -20.95 -3.79 -3.92
C HIS A 251 -22.28 -4.04 -3.22
N SER A 252 -23.17 -3.06 -3.19
CA SER A 252 -24.56 -3.20 -2.77
C SER A 252 -25.49 -3.39 -3.98
N HIS A 253 -26.78 -3.55 -3.72
CA HIS A 253 -27.80 -3.50 -4.79
C HIS A 253 -27.73 -2.17 -5.52
N SER A 254 -27.99 -2.18 -6.83
CA SER A 254 -27.87 -0.99 -7.71
C SER A 254 -28.60 0.24 -7.21
N GLU A 255 -29.75 0.05 -6.55
CA GLU A 255 -30.57 1.15 -6.00
C GLU A 255 -29.92 1.85 -4.78
N ALA A 256 -29.06 1.13 -4.05
CA ALA A 256 -28.35 1.65 -2.88
C ALA A 256 -26.97 2.24 -3.19
N MET A 257 -26.51 2.14 -4.45
CA MET A 257 -25.26 2.74 -4.90
C MET A 257 -25.46 4.23 -5.24
N PRO A 258 -24.44 5.10 -5.02
CA PRO A 258 -24.41 6.42 -5.64
C PRO A 258 -24.58 6.32 -7.16
N SER A 259 -25.40 7.22 -7.75
CA SER A 259 -25.74 7.21 -9.18
C SER A 259 -24.53 7.18 -10.09
N GLU A 260 -23.51 7.98 -9.77
CA GLU A 260 -22.27 8.10 -10.55
C GLU A 260 -21.40 6.82 -10.47
N ALA A 261 -21.39 6.15 -9.32
CA ALA A 261 -20.70 4.89 -9.16
C ALA A 261 -21.39 3.78 -9.96
N ARG A 262 -22.73 3.76 -9.96
CA ARG A 262 -23.54 2.82 -10.74
C ARG A 262 -23.32 3.02 -12.24
N GLU A 263 -23.42 4.24 -12.74
CA GLU A 263 -23.17 4.57 -14.15
C GLU A 263 -21.77 4.15 -14.61
N PHE A 264 -20.77 4.42 -13.76
CA PHE A 264 -19.39 3.99 -14.05
C PHE A 264 -19.28 2.46 -14.12
N ILE A 265 -19.93 1.73 -13.22
CA ILE A 265 -19.91 0.26 -13.19
C ILE A 265 -20.60 -0.30 -14.44
N GLU A 266 -21.80 0.14 -14.76
CA GLU A 266 -22.56 -0.29 -15.93
C GLU A 266 -21.80 -0.03 -17.24
N LYS A 267 -21.15 1.11 -17.34
CA LYS A 267 -20.35 1.47 -18.52
C LYS A 267 -19.09 0.61 -18.68
N ASN A 268 -18.43 0.23 -17.59
CA ASN A 268 -17.12 -0.42 -17.65
C ASN A 268 -17.14 -1.92 -17.39
N TYR A 269 -18.24 -2.48 -16.88
CA TYR A 269 -18.35 -3.88 -16.46
C TYR A 269 -19.71 -4.47 -16.87
N SER A 270 -19.86 -4.80 -18.13
CA SER A 270 -21.11 -5.34 -18.71
C SER A 270 -21.51 -6.72 -18.16
N THR A 271 -20.59 -7.44 -17.50
CA THR A 271 -20.79 -8.78 -16.93
C THR A 271 -20.57 -8.80 -15.43
N ASP A 272 -21.07 -7.77 -14.72
CA ASP A 272 -20.93 -7.69 -13.26
C ASP A 272 -21.76 -8.75 -12.55
N GLU A 273 -21.07 -9.69 -11.87
CA GLU A 273 -21.67 -10.74 -11.02
C GLU A 273 -21.38 -10.50 -9.52
N SER A 274 -20.81 -9.36 -9.15
CA SER A 274 -20.29 -9.08 -7.80
C SER A 274 -21.30 -8.50 -6.82
#